data_8bcd0bf0988f95f11cd7b9607825cda5
#
_entry.id   8bcd0bf0988f95f11cd7b9607825cda5
#
_cell.length_a   1.000
_cell.length_b   1.000
_cell.length_c   1.000
_cell.angle_alpha   90.00
_cell.angle_beta   90.00
_cell.angle_gamma   90.00
#
_symmetry.space_group_name_H-M   'P 1'
#
loop_
_entity.id
_entity.type
_entity.pdbx_description
1 polymer ?
#
loop_
_entity_poly.entity_id
_entity_poly.type
_entity_poly.pdbx_seq_one_letter_code
_entity_poly.pdbx_strand_id
1 'polypeptide(L)'
;MDTNTDIKFRAYKDDKQKQYDTLNQDGGFYVESSQARGELIRMRKTDEFLNRINLVLVVRDMDNSIGLGSGKLIAARTDTAKGGTRIPRKINPSTGMPYECKQVNFDSAISYETMDAWAHHDDFNDCFEREMQKHANLDLIRVGFFGKETADDSDEALNPNGEDVTEGWIQALRDHREASILSPESEEIRIGEDGHYATVNEAVSAVKAKIAPRHRDVNDLIVLLGSDLVAHDAASFYQKRVDPKQPVHQIEMRQIKESYGAMPAFMPSCFPARGIMVTSFDNLSIYFLARAFRRSFGRRNDRLNRLESFESMSLCYIIEQLDKAAAIDFDAVKLNKSGVWK
;
A
#
# COMPACT_ATOMS: atom_id res chain seq x y z
N MET A 1 -28.81 -11.31 -19.86
CA MET A 1 -29.09 -11.37 -18.42
C MET A 1 -30.42 -12.07 -18.23
N ASP A 2 -30.43 -13.17 -17.51
CA ASP A 2 -31.64 -13.96 -17.22
C ASP A 2 -32.63 -13.20 -16.34
N THR A 3 -33.92 -13.57 -16.38
CA THR A 3 -34.98 -12.90 -15.60
C THR A 3 -34.73 -12.96 -14.09
N ASN A 4 -34.22 -14.10 -13.61
CA ASN A 4 -33.89 -14.25 -12.17
C ASN A 4 -32.74 -13.34 -11.74
N THR A 5 -31.70 -13.25 -12.56
CA THR A 5 -30.55 -12.33 -12.36
C THR A 5 -31.02 -10.87 -12.35
N ASP A 6 -31.92 -10.50 -13.24
CA ASP A 6 -32.50 -9.15 -13.32
C ASP A 6 -33.27 -8.78 -12.05
N ILE A 7 -34.06 -9.71 -11.51
CA ILE A 7 -34.81 -9.50 -10.27
C ILE A 7 -33.85 -9.31 -9.08
N LYS A 8 -32.86 -10.21 -8.91
CA LYS A 8 -31.87 -10.11 -7.84
C LYS A 8 -31.06 -8.81 -7.93
N PHE A 9 -30.63 -8.45 -9.14
CA PHE A 9 -29.87 -7.23 -9.37
C PHE A 9 -30.67 -5.95 -9.10
N ARG A 10 -31.97 -5.92 -9.46
CA ARG A 10 -32.84 -4.79 -9.10
C ARG A 10 -33.02 -4.67 -7.60
N ALA A 11 -33.28 -5.78 -6.91
CA ALA A 11 -33.39 -5.79 -5.45
C ALA A 11 -32.09 -5.27 -4.78
N TYR A 12 -30.92 -5.70 -5.25
CA TYR A 12 -29.63 -5.19 -4.81
C TYR A 12 -29.47 -3.68 -5.05
N LYS A 13 -29.85 -3.21 -6.25
CA LYS A 13 -29.79 -1.79 -6.59
C LYS A 13 -30.70 -0.95 -5.70
N ASP A 14 -31.92 -1.43 -5.44
CA ASP A 14 -32.88 -0.77 -4.55
C ASP A 14 -32.39 -0.71 -3.10
N ASP A 15 -31.71 -1.75 -2.62
CA ASP A 15 -31.11 -1.78 -1.28
C ASP A 15 -29.97 -0.76 -1.15
N LYS A 16 -29.08 -0.71 -2.14
CA LYS A 16 -28.03 0.28 -2.19
C LYS A 16 -28.54 1.71 -2.29
N GLN A 17 -29.57 1.91 -3.05
CA GLN A 17 -30.25 3.19 -3.18
C GLN A 17 -30.80 3.70 -1.84
N LYS A 18 -31.39 2.80 -1.04
CA LYS A 18 -31.83 3.12 0.33
C LYS A 18 -30.67 3.42 1.28
N GLN A 19 -29.56 2.72 1.11
CA GLN A 19 -28.37 2.89 1.95
C GLN A 19 -27.68 4.26 1.72
N TYR A 20 -27.71 4.76 0.50
CA TYR A 20 -26.99 6.00 0.12
C TYR A 20 -27.89 7.25 -0.05
N ASP A 21 -29.18 7.13 0.14
CA ASP A 21 -30.24 8.18 0.22
C ASP A 21 -30.18 9.35 -0.80
N THR A 22 -29.35 9.26 -1.83
CA THR A 22 -29.16 10.30 -2.85
C THR A 22 -29.17 9.73 -4.25
N LEU A 23 -30.22 10.02 -5.02
CA LEU A 23 -30.34 9.64 -6.42
C LEU A 23 -30.04 10.81 -7.34
N ASN A 24 -29.10 10.59 -8.27
CA ASN A 24 -29.11 11.29 -9.54
C ASN A 24 -29.94 10.51 -10.57
N GLN A 25 -30.62 11.25 -11.48
CA GLN A 25 -31.46 10.66 -12.52
C GLN A 25 -30.73 9.64 -13.41
N ASP A 26 -29.41 9.64 -13.43
CA ASP A 26 -28.57 8.74 -14.22
C ASP A 26 -28.08 7.48 -13.45
N GLY A 27 -28.60 7.24 -12.23
CA GLY A 27 -28.23 6.06 -11.42
C GLY A 27 -26.88 6.13 -10.73
N GLY A 28 -26.26 7.31 -10.68
CA GLY A 28 -25.07 7.60 -9.87
C GLY A 28 -25.46 8.21 -8.52
N PHE A 29 -24.60 8.04 -7.50
CA PHE A 29 -24.78 8.70 -6.21
C PHE A 29 -23.46 9.31 -5.73
N TYR A 30 -23.58 10.40 -4.99
CA TYR A 30 -22.46 11.00 -4.30
C TYR A 30 -22.39 10.47 -2.88
N VAL A 31 -21.18 10.12 -2.44
CA VAL A 31 -20.94 9.69 -1.07
C VAL A 31 -20.66 10.93 -0.22
N GLU A 32 -21.53 11.22 0.76
CA GLU A 32 -21.28 12.30 1.73
C GLU A 32 -20.12 11.94 2.67
N SER A 33 -19.51 12.95 3.32
CA SER A 33 -18.37 12.74 4.25
C SER A 33 -18.67 11.74 5.37
N SER A 34 -19.91 11.63 5.82
CA SER A 34 -20.35 10.63 6.81
C SER A 34 -20.29 9.22 6.26
N GLN A 35 -20.62 9.06 5.00
CA GLN A 35 -20.62 7.79 4.26
C GLN A 35 -19.23 7.41 3.78
N ALA A 36 -18.37 8.39 3.46
CA ALA A 36 -16.96 8.15 3.13
C ALA A 36 -16.21 7.36 4.21
N ARG A 37 -16.53 7.59 5.50
CA ARG A 37 -16.00 6.77 6.60
C ARG A 37 -16.42 5.30 6.49
N GLY A 38 -17.65 5.04 6.06
CA GLY A 38 -18.16 3.69 5.81
C GLY A 38 -17.39 2.97 4.72
N GLU A 39 -17.03 3.67 3.63
CA GLU A 39 -16.20 3.11 2.56
C GLU A 39 -14.79 2.76 3.05
N LEU A 40 -14.13 3.63 3.82
CA LEU A 40 -12.82 3.30 4.41
C LEU A 40 -12.88 2.10 5.36
N ILE A 41 -13.94 1.98 6.17
CA ILE A 41 -14.14 0.82 7.03
C ILE A 41 -14.31 -0.46 6.20
N ARG A 42 -14.99 -0.38 5.06
CA ARG A 42 -15.18 -1.50 4.14
C ARG A 42 -13.86 -1.93 3.51
N MET A 43 -13.04 -0.98 3.01
CA MET A 43 -11.70 -1.23 2.49
C MET A 43 -10.82 -1.95 3.51
N ARG A 44 -10.79 -1.47 4.75
CA ARG A 44 -10.03 -2.10 5.85
C ARG A 44 -10.48 -3.53 6.16
N LYS A 45 -11.79 -3.81 6.14
CA LYS A 45 -12.32 -5.14 6.43
C LYS A 45 -11.99 -6.18 5.36
N THR A 46 -11.75 -5.74 4.12
CA THR A 46 -11.55 -6.62 2.97
C THR A 46 -10.07 -6.96 2.74
N ASP A 47 -9.15 -6.14 3.24
CA ASP A 47 -7.71 -6.36 3.05
C ASP A 47 -6.92 -6.17 4.35
N GLU A 48 -6.00 -7.10 4.65
CA GLU A 48 -5.21 -7.09 5.87
C GLU A 48 -4.17 -5.96 5.89
N PHE A 49 -3.54 -5.65 4.77
CA PHE A 49 -2.56 -4.57 4.69
C PHE A 49 -3.21 -3.21 4.87
N LEU A 50 -4.32 -2.95 4.16
CA LEU A 50 -5.10 -1.71 4.32
C LEU A 50 -5.69 -1.54 5.72
N ASN A 51 -5.95 -2.65 6.43
CA ASN A 51 -6.40 -2.58 7.82
C ASN A 51 -5.29 -2.14 8.79
N ARG A 52 -4.03 -2.36 8.45
CA ARG A 52 -2.87 -2.04 9.29
C ARG A 52 -2.32 -0.64 9.07
N ILE A 53 -2.46 -0.09 7.87
CA ILE A 53 -2.00 1.26 7.51
C ILE A 53 -3.06 2.33 7.82
N ASN A 54 -2.68 3.59 7.68
CA ASN A 54 -3.60 4.70 7.91
C ASN A 54 -4.41 5.01 6.64
N LEU A 55 -5.74 4.92 6.73
CA LEU A 55 -6.65 5.47 5.74
C LEU A 55 -7.29 6.72 6.35
N VAL A 56 -7.01 7.90 5.78
CA VAL A 56 -7.33 9.20 6.37
C VAL A 56 -8.24 9.99 5.44
N LEU A 57 -9.33 10.54 5.97
CA LEU A 57 -10.17 11.49 5.24
C LEU A 57 -9.64 12.89 5.43
N VAL A 58 -9.31 13.56 4.33
CA VAL A 58 -8.91 14.97 4.31
C VAL A 58 -10.00 15.84 3.70
N VAL A 59 -10.04 17.11 4.14
CA VAL A 59 -11.05 18.08 3.69
C VAL A 59 -10.51 18.93 2.53
N ARG A 60 -9.19 19.13 2.51
CA ARG A 60 -8.49 19.90 1.47
C ARG A 60 -7.82 18.95 0.49
N ASP A 61 -7.87 19.32 -0.76
CA ASP A 61 -7.21 18.62 -1.86
C ASP A 61 -5.68 18.77 -1.82
N MET A 62 -5.20 19.89 -1.29
CA MET A 62 -3.78 20.20 -1.17
C MET A 62 -3.50 20.83 0.20
N ASP A 63 -2.53 20.29 0.93
CA ASP A 63 -2.04 20.84 2.21
C ASP A 63 -0.72 20.16 2.59
N ASN A 64 -0.23 20.41 3.80
CA ASN A 64 0.91 19.68 4.35
C ASN A 64 0.42 18.69 5.42
N SER A 65 0.95 17.48 5.43
CA SER A 65 0.71 16.54 6.51
C SER A 65 1.30 17.12 7.81
N ILE A 66 0.57 17.00 8.92
CA ILE A 66 1.00 17.57 10.20
C ILE A 66 1.67 16.46 11.01
N GLY A 67 3.00 16.40 10.95
CA GLY A 67 3.79 15.51 11.79
C GLY A 67 4.22 16.18 13.10
N LEU A 68 4.06 15.51 14.22
CA LEU A 68 4.68 15.91 15.50
C LEU A 68 6.10 15.35 15.57
N GLY A 69 7.03 15.93 14.83
CA GLY A 69 8.43 15.56 14.86
C GLY A 69 9.23 16.46 15.81
N SER A 70 9.86 15.90 16.84
CA SER A 70 10.86 16.63 17.62
C SER A 70 12.27 16.21 17.16
N GLY A 71 12.84 16.95 16.23
CA GLY A 71 14.23 16.72 15.78
C GLY A 71 15.28 17.24 16.76
N LYS A 72 14.92 17.98 17.80
CA LYS A 72 15.85 18.64 18.73
C LYS A 72 15.61 18.18 20.16
N LEU A 73 16.72 18.01 20.90
CA LEU A 73 16.68 17.72 22.33
C LEU A 73 15.95 18.83 23.08
N ILE A 74 14.87 18.49 23.78
CA ILE A 74 14.12 19.43 24.63
C ILE A 74 14.68 19.46 26.05
N ALA A 75 15.33 18.40 26.48
CA ALA A 75 15.97 18.35 27.78
C ALA A 75 17.09 19.40 27.89
N ALA A 76 17.09 20.17 28.97
CA ALA A 76 18.11 21.15 29.28
C ALA A 76 18.26 21.28 30.80
N ARG A 77 19.43 21.68 31.26
CA ARG A 77 19.66 22.05 32.66
C ARG A 77 19.79 23.55 32.74
N THR A 78 19.13 24.14 33.74
CA THR A 78 19.22 25.56 34.05
C THR A 78 19.41 25.71 35.55
N ASP A 79 20.46 26.38 35.98
CA ASP A 79 20.69 26.69 37.40
C ASP A 79 19.89 27.93 37.80
N THR A 80 18.69 27.66 38.30
CA THR A 80 17.79 28.74 38.77
C THR A 80 18.25 29.35 40.08
N ALA A 81 19.10 28.68 40.87
CA ALA A 81 19.62 29.20 42.11
C ALA A 81 20.63 30.34 41.88
N LYS A 82 21.28 30.37 40.70
CA LYS A 82 22.20 31.43 40.26
C LYS A 82 21.52 32.47 39.35
N GLY A 83 20.18 32.55 39.36
CA GLY A 83 19.43 33.54 38.58
C GLY A 83 19.16 33.13 37.12
N GLY A 84 19.42 31.90 36.75
CA GLY A 84 19.10 31.37 35.41
C GLY A 84 17.60 31.24 35.23
N THR A 85 17.08 31.60 34.04
CA THR A 85 15.66 31.46 33.68
C THR A 85 15.45 30.25 32.75
N ARG A 86 14.47 29.42 33.07
CA ARG A 86 14.07 28.28 32.21
C ARG A 86 13.32 28.82 31.00
N ILE A 87 13.90 28.55 29.81
CA ILE A 87 13.29 28.95 28.54
C ILE A 87 12.68 27.70 27.88
N PRO A 88 11.36 27.60 27.72
CA PRO A 88 10.74 26.48 27.05
C PRO A 88 11.15 26.46 25.54
N ARG A 89 11.55 25.29 25.07
CA ARG A 89 11.86 25.09 23.64
C ARG A 89 10.57 24.79 22.91
N LYS A 90 10.34 25.46 21.79
CA LYS A 90 9.18 25.17 20.94
C LYS A 90 9.40 23.79 20.28
N ILE A 91 8.43 22.90 20.43
CA ILE A 91 8.26 21.71 19.59
C ILE A 91 7.54 22.24 18.36
N ASN A 92 8.29 22.51 17.30
CA ASN A 92 7.65 22.81 16.03
C ASN A 92 7.08 21.50 15.49
N PRO A 93 5.82 21.50 15.00
CA PRO A 93 5.41 20.41 14.15
C PRO A 93 6.45 20.27 13.03
N SER A 94 6.89 19.05 12.73
CA SER A 94 7.71 18.87 11.54
C SER A 94 6.88 19.37 10.37
N THR A 95 7.50 20.12 9.49
CA THR A 95 6.90 20.40 8.19
C THR A 95 6.65 19.04 7.58
N GLY A 96 5.39 18.59 7.62
CA GLY A 96 5.00 17.32 7.06
C GLY A 96 5.23 17.34 5.54
N MET A 97 5.13 16.20 4.94
CA MET A 97 5.19 16.07 3.49
C MET A 97 4.02 16.86 2.86
N PRO A 98 4.27 17.71 1.85
CA PRO A 98 3.18 18.29 1.08
C PRO A 98 2.40 17.17 0.39
N TYR A 99 1.07 17.30 0.32
CA TYR A 99 0.24 16.36 -0.39
C TYR A 99 -0.71 17.06 -1.34
N GLU A 100 -1.03 16.41 -2.44
CA GLU A 100 -2.05 16.79 -3.39
C GLU A 100 -2.84 15.55 -3.79
N CYS A 101 -4.15 15.53 -3.48
CA CYS A 101 -5.01 14.41 -3.84
C CYS A 101 -5.39 14.49 -5.33
N LYS A 102 -5.02 13.48 -6.09
CA LYS A 102 -5.36 13.33 -7.52
C LYS A 102 -6.56 12.41 -7.68
N GLN A 103 -7.40 12.68 -8.68
CA GLN A 103 -8.53 11.82 -8.99
C GLN A 103 -8.04 10.53 -9.63
N VAL A 104 -8.50 9.40 -9.07
CA VAL A 104 -8.27 8.05 -9.60
C VAL A 104 -9.62 7.40 -9.86
N ASN A 105 -9.75 6.73 -10.99
CA ASN A 105 -10.96 6.04 -11.41
C ASN A 105 -10.79 4.52 -11.22
N PHE A 106 -11.82 3.89 -10.67
CA PHE A 106 -11.90 2.43 -10.48
C PHE A 106 -13.11 1.92 -11.25
N ASP A 107 -13.00 1.97 -12.57
CA ASP A 107 -14.09 1.61 -13.47
C ASP A 107 -14.06 0.11 -13.75
N SER A 108 -15.22 -0.52 -13.74
CA SER A 108 -15.34 -1.95 -13.90
C SER A 108 -16.55 -2.36 -14.71
N ALA A 109 -16.46 -3.49 -15.36
CA ALA A 109 -17.56 -4.05 -16.12
C ALA A 109 -17.66 -5.56 -15.91
N ILE A 110 -18.89 -6.06 -15.80
CA ILE A 110 -19.19 -7.49 -15.67
C ILE A 110 -20.14 -7.91 -16.77
N SER A 111 -19.82 -8.99 -17.48
CA SER A 111 -20.66 -9.55 -18.53
C SER A 111 -21.98 -10.09 -17.96
N TYR A 112 -23.04 -10.06 -18.76
CA TYR A 112 -24.33 -10.66 -18.36
C TYR A 112 -24.18 -12.17 -18.13
N GLU A 113 -23.31 -12.85 -18.87
CA GLU A 113 -23.04 -14.28 -18.70
C GLU A 113 -22.45 -14.57 -17.31
N THR A 114 -21.47 -13.79 -16.86
CA THR A 114 -20.90 -13.91 -15.52
C THR A 114 -21.94 -13.65 -14.43
N MET A 115 -22.78 -12.65 -14.64
CA MET A 115 -23.89 -12.32 -13.73
C MET A 115 -24.90 -13.47 -13.64
N ASP A 116 -25.26 -14.08 -14.76
CA ASP A 116 -26.20 -15.20 -14.82
C ASP A 116 -25.62 -16.44 -14.12
N ALA A 117 -24.32 -16.71 -14.27
CA ALA A 117 -23.63 -17.78 -13.56
C ALA A 117 -23.65 -17.56 -12.04
N TRP A 118 -23.44 -16.33 -11.57
CA TRP A 118 -23.43 -16.01 -10.15
C TRP A 118 -24.83 -15.92 -9.52
N ALA A 119 -25.87 -15.64 -10.31
CA ALA A 119 -27.24 -15.51 -9.82
C ALA A 119 -27.80 -16.79 -9.18
N HIS A 120 -27.15 -17.93 -9.37
CA HIS A 120 -27.51 -19.20 -8.72
C HIS A 120 -27.07 -19.27 -7.24
N HIS A 121 -26.15 -18.40 -6.81
CA HIS A 121 -25.72 -18.34 -5.42
C HIS A 121 -26.67 -17.50 -4.56
N ASP A 122 -26.96 -17.97 -3.35
CA ASP A 122 -27.83 -17.24 -2.42
C ASP A 122 -27.20 -15.91 -1.95
N ASP A 123 -25.87 -15.89 -1.87
CA ASP A 123 -25.08 -14.72 -1.42
C ASP A 123 -24.62 -13.81 -2.59
N PHE A 124 -25.38 -13.80 -3.70
CA PHE A 124 -25.00 -13.09 -4.92
C PHE A 124 -24.55 -11.63 -4.68
N ASN A 125 -25.34 -10.87 -3.92
CA ASN A 125 -25.08 -9.46 -3.66
C ASN A 125 -23.77 -9.25 -2.88
N ASP A 126 -23.54 -10.04 -1.85
CA ASP A 126 -22.35 -9.94 -0.98
C ASP A 126 -21.09 -10.42 -1.70
N CYS A 127 -21.20 -11.47 -2.50
CA CYS A 127 -20.10 -11.96 -3.33
C CYS A 127 -19.67 -10.91 -4.34
N PHE A 128 -20.63 -10.30 -5.02
CA PHE A 128 -20.38 -9.27 -6.02
C PHE A 128 -19.64 -8.07 -5.43
N GLU A 129 -20.16 -7.48 -4.34
CA GLU A 129 -19.51 -6.34 -3.68
C GLU A 129 -18.12 -6.66 -3.16
N ARG A 130 -17.95 -7.84 -2.56
CA ARG A 130 -16.68 -8.25 -2.00
C ARG A 130 -15.61 -8.39 -3.08
N GLU A 131 -15.93 -8.99 -4.23
CA GLU A 131 -14.99 -9.15 -5.33
C GLU A 131 -14.62 -7.78 -5.94
N MET A 132 -15.60 -6.91 -6.16
CA MET A 132 -15.35 -5.55 -6.65
C MET A 132 -14.44 -4.77 -5.69
N GLN A 133 -14.75 -4.79 -4.39
CA GLN A 133 -13.95 -4.11 -3.38
C GLN A 133 -12.53 -4.69 -3.28
N LYS A 134 -12.40 -6.02 -3.43
CA LYS A 134 -11.09 -6.70 -3.42
C LYS A 134 -10.21 -6.24 -4.57
N HIS A 135 -10.75 -6.15 -5.78
CA HIS A 135 -10.00 -5.63 -6.93
C HIS A 135 -9.58 -4.18 -6.73
N ALA A 136 -10.48 -3.30 -6.30
CA ALA A 136 -10.13 -1.91 -6.00
C ALA A 136 -9.05 -1.79 -4.90
N ASN A 137 -9.11 -2.61 -3.86
CA ASN A 137 -8.10 -2.64 -2.81
C ASN A 137 -6.73 -3.11 -3.33
N LEU A 138 -6.70 -4.13 -4.21
CA LEU A 138 -5.46 -4.61 -4.83
C LEU A 138 -4.82 -3.52 -5.70
N ASP A 139 -5.63 -2.78 -6.46
CA ASP A 139 -5.14 -1.67 -7.28
C ASP A 139 -4.65 -0.51 -6.43
N LEU A 140 -5.35 -0.17 -5.32
CA LEU A 140 -4.86 0.81 -4.35
C LEU A 140 -3.48 0.44 -3.79
N ILE A 141 -3.26 -0.83 -3.43
CA ILE A 141 -1.97 -1.30 -2.91
C ILE A 141 -0.91 -1.27 -4.01
N ARG A 142 -1.26 -1.74 -5.22
CA ARG A 142 -0.36 -1.78 -6.38
C ARG A 142 0.15 -0.39 -6.73
N VAL A 143 -0.75 0.57 -6.95
CA VAL A 143 -0.40 1.97 -7.24
C VAL A 143 0.41 2.58 -6.11
N GLY A 144 0.10 2.27 -4.85
CA GLY A 144 0.87 2.75 -3.69
C GLY A 144 2.34 2.37 -3.70
N PHE A 145 2.70 1.23 -4.29
CA PHE A 145 4.11 0.79 -4.37
C PHE A 145 4.76 1.05 -5.73
N PHE A 146 4.00 1.02 -6.82
CA PHE A 146 4.54 1.16 -8.17
C PHE A 146 4.36 2.55 -8.78
N GLY A 147 3.42 3.36 -8.28
CA GLY A 147 3.12 4.67 -8.83
C GLY A 147 4.33 5.60 -8.89
N LYS A 148 4.61 6.16 -10.05
CA LYS A 148 5.77 7.03 -10.32
C LYS A 148 5.37 8.44 -10.67
N GLU A 149 4.26 8.60 -11.40
CA GLU A 149 3.79 9.89 -11.89
C GLU A 149 2.26 9.92 -12.00
N THR A 150 1.72 11.09 -12.28
CA THR A 150 0.29 11.27 -12.53
C THR A 150 0.13 11.72 -13.99
N ALA A 151 -0.31 10.81 -14.87
CA ALA A 151 -0.62 11.13 -16.25
C ALA A 151 -2.03 11.71 -16.40
N ASP A 152 -2.29 12.44 -17.47
CA ASP A 152 -3.65 12.90 -17.80
C ASP A 152 -4.55 11.73 -18.21
N ASP A 153 -4.00 10.76 -18.97
CA ASP A 153 -4.62 9.49 -19.33
C ASP A 153 -3.63 8.36 -19.07
N SER A 154 -4.08 7.32 -18.36
CA SER A 154 -3.24 6.16 -18.03
C SER A 154 -3.16 5.18 -19.20
N ASP A 155 -1.98 4.61 -19.44
CA ASP A 155 -1.73 3.57 -20.44
C ASP A 155 -1.33 2.26 -19.77
N GLU A 156 -2.29 1.32 -19.61
CA GLU A 156 -2.07 0.01 -19.00
C GLU A 156 -1.06 -0.85 -19.78
N ALA A 157 -0.92 -0.65 -21.09
CA ALA A 157 0.00 -1.43 -21.91
C ALA A 157 1.47 -1.06 -21.64
N LEU A 158 1.74 0.21 -21.33
CA LEU A 158 3.06 0.71 -20.96
C LEU A 158 3.29 0.63 -19.44
N ASN A 159 2.24 0.79 -18.65
CA ASN A 159 2.28 0.90 -17.18
C ASN A 159 1.37 -0.17 -16.50
N PRO A 160 1.72 -1.47 -16.62
CA PRO A 160 0.83 -2.55 -16.19
C PRO A 160 0.60 -2.64 -14.67
N ASN A 161 1.39 -1.91 -13.86
CA ASN A 161 1.21 -1.84 -12.42
C ASN A 161 0.61 -0.49 -11.97
N GLY A 162 0.16 0.36 -12.90
CA GLY A 162 -0.39 1.67 -12.60
C GLY A 162 0.68 2.69 -12.21
N GLU A 163 1.86 2.63 -12.86
CA GLU A 163 2.99 3.51 -12.62
C GLU A 163 2.67 4.98 -12.95
N ASP A 164 1.68 5.20 -13.82
CA ASP A 164 1.23 6.51 -14.32
C ASP A 164 -0.09 7.01 -13.69
N VAL A 165 -0.63 6.30 -12.70
CA VAL A 165 -1.91 6.67 -12.07
C VAL A 165 -1.74 7.79 -11.04
N THR A 166 -0.82 7.65 -10.10
CA THR A 166 -0.42 8.68 -9.14
C THR A 166 0.86 8.27 -8.41
N GLU A 167 1.59 9.24 -7.85
CA GLU A 167 2.81 9.00 -7.09
C GLU A 167 2.55 8.16 -5.84
N GLY A 168 3.27 7.04 -5.71
CA GLY A 168 3.17 6.11 -4.58
C GLY A 168 4.23 6.35 -3.50
N TRP A 169 4.24 5.52 -2.45
CA TRP A 169 5.16 5.66 -1.31
C TRP A 169 6.64 5.58 -1.68
N ILE A 170 7.03 4.69 -2.60
CA ILE A 170 8.44 4.53 -2.98
C ILE A 170 8.90 5.73 -3.80
N GLN A 171 8.05 6.25 -4.70
CA GLN A 171 8.35 7.47 -5.44
C GLN A 171 8.45 8.67 -4.49
N ALA A 172 7.56 8.80 -3.53
CA ALA A 172 7.65 9.83 -2.50
C ALA A 172 8.98 9.81 -1.73
N LEU A 173 9.56 8.62 -1.47
CA LEU A 173 10.91 8.52 -0.90
C LEU A 173 11.98 9.00 -1.87
N ARG A 174 11.89 8.66 -3.16
CA ARG A 174 12.85 9.12 -4.18
C ARG A 174 12.86 10.64 -4.29
N ASP A 175 11.70 11.27 -4.30
CA ASP A 175 11.56 12.71 -4.53
C ASP A 175 11.93 13.55 -3.30
N HIS A 176 11.54 13.09 -2.12
CA HIS A 176 11.72 13.87 -0.89
C HIS A 176 12.88 13.41 -0.02
N ARG A 177 13.37 12.19 -0.19
CA ARG A 177 14.48 11.64 0.58
C ARG A 177 15.22 10.51 -0.15
N GLU A 178 15.89 10.80 -1.24
CA GLU A 178 16.66 9.85 -2.03
C GLU A 178 17.65 9.03 -1.20
N ALA A 179 18.26 9.62 -0.17
CA ALA A 179 19.16 8.94 0.76
C ALA A 179 18.53 7.74 1.48
N SER A 180 17.19 7.63 1.52
CA SER A 180 16.46 6.49 2.09
C SER A 180 16.25 5.36 1.08
N ILE A 181 16.61 5.56 -0.18
CA ILE A 181 16.61 4.49 -1.18
C ILE A 181 17.99 3.84 -1.20
N LEU A 182 18.02 2.51 -1.11
CA LEU A 182 19.21 1.72 -1.38
C LEU A 182 19.31 1.53 -2.88
N SER A 183 20.02 2.44 -3.53
CA SER A 183 20.33 2.40 -4.95
C SER A 183 21.62 1.62 -5.22
N PRO A 184 21.82 1.02 -6.40
CA PRO A 184 23.04 0.33 -6.74
C PRO A 184 24.22 1.30 -6.83
N GLU A 185 25.39 0.86 -6.40
CA GLU A 185 26.68 1.56 -6.66
C GLU A 185 27.12 1.39 -8.13
N SER A 186 26.64 0.32 -8.76
CA SER A 186 26.74 0.00 -10.18
C SER A 186 25.31 -0.14 -10.73
N GLU A 187 25.14 -0.68 -11.93
CA GLU A 187 23.80 -0.81 -12.55
C GLU A 187 22.84 -1.77 -11.82
N GLU A 188 23.35 -2.65 -10.94
CA GLU A 188 22.54 -3.72 -10.33
C GLU A 188 22.84 -3.90 -8.84
N ILE A 189 21.82 -4.33 -8.08
CA ILE A 189 21.94 -4.82 -6.70
C ILE A 189 21.82 -6.36 -6.74
N ARG A 190 22.91 -7.06 -6.47
CA ARG A 190 22.97 -8.52 -6.53
C ARG A 190 22.81 -9.13 -5.15
N ILE A 191 21.79 -9.98 -4.98
CA ILE A 191 21.49 -10.68 -3.72
C ILE A 191 21.66 -12.19 -3.93
N GLY A 192 22.55 -12.81 -3.17
CA GLY A 192 22.88 -14.23 -3.23
C GLY A 192 24.39 -14.47 -3.14
N GLU A 193 24.80 -15.73 -3.24
CA GLU A 193 26.22 -16.12 -3.21
C GLU A 193 26.98 -15.39 -4.32
N ASP A 194 28.13 -14.81 -3.98
CA ASP A 194 28.96 -13.93 -4.83
C ASP A 194 28.28 -12.60 -5.25
N GLY A 195 27.17 -12.20 -4.60
CA GLY A 195 26.52 -10.91 -4.82
C GLY A 195 27.02 -9.82 -3.87
N HIS A 196 26.45 -8.61 -4.01
CA HIS A 196 26.70 -7.49 -3.08
C HIS A 196 26.20 -7.80 -1.66
N TYR A 197 25.13 -8.59 -1.55
CA TYR A 197 24.58 -9.11 -0.31
C TYR A 197 24.46 -10.63 -0.42
N ALA A 198 25.13 -11.36 0.48
CA ALA A 198 25.12 -12.83 0.44
C ALA A 198 23.74 -13.42 0.80
N THR A 199 22.92 -12.68 1.55
CA THR A 199 21.60 -13.09 2.00
C THR A 199 20.58 -11.95 1.90
N VAL A 200 19.28 -12.31 1.81
CA VAL A 200 18.20 -11.32 1.91
C VAL A 200 18.25 -10.56 3.23
N ASN A 201 18.65 -11.23 4.31
CA ASN A 201 18.77 -10.60 5.64
C ASN A 201 19.86 -9.49 5.67
N GLU A 202 20.96 -9.65 4.95
CA GLU A 202 21.97 -8.60 4.80
C GLU A 202 21.44 -7.41 4.00
N ALA A 203 20.71 -7.67 2.90
CA ALA A 203 20.07 -6.62 2.11
C ALA A 203 19.05 -5.84 2.96
N VAL A 204 18.22 -6.53 3.76
CA VAL A 204 17.29 -5.90 4.71
C VAL A 204 18.05 -5.05 5.74
N SER A 205 19.17 -5.53 6.26
CA SER A 205 19.98 -4.77 7.22
C SER A 205 20.60 -3.52 6.58
N ALA A 206 20.99 -3.60 5.31
CA ALA A 206 21.49 -2.45 4.55
C ALA A 206 20.38 -1.40 4.31
N VAL A 207 19.16 -1.84 3.97
CA VAL A 207 18.00 -0.95 3.87
C VAL A 207 17.70 -0.30 5.22
N LYS A 208 17.66 -1.08 6.32
CA LYS A 208 17.46 -0.56 7.68
C LYS A 208 18.49 0.52 8.05
N ALA A 209 19.76 0.36 7.61
CA ALA A 209 20.82 1.34 7.85
C ALA A 209 20.57 2.70 7.17
N LYS A 210 19.70 2.80 6.17
CA LYS A 210 19.28 4.07 5.54
C LYS A 210 18.28 4.86 6.39
N ILE A 211 17.58 4.22 7.32
CA ILE A 211 16.70 4.88 8.29
C ILE A 211 17.52 5.76 9.23
N ALA A 212 16.98 6.91 9.62
CA ALA A 212 17.64 7.79 10.58
C ALA A 212 17.96 7.06 11.90
N PRO A 213 19.14 7.28 12.52
CA PRO A 213 19.57 6.54 13.72
C PRO A 213 18.53 6.53 14.85
N ARG A 214 17.79 7.61 15.02
CA ARG A 214 16.75 7.75 16.06
C ARG A 214 15.57 6.79 15.90
N HIS A 215 15.37 6.22 14.71
CA HIS A 215 14.26 5.32 14.39
C HIS A 215 14.70 3.88 14.15
N ARG A 216 16.01 3.57 14.12
CA ARG A 216 16.52 2.22 13.82
C ARG A 216 16.20 1.18 14.88
N ASP A 217 16.12 1.61 16.14
CA ASP A 217 15.98 0.71 17.29
C ASP A 217 14.56 0.76 17.89
N VAL A 218 13.59 1.27 17.15
CA VAL A 218 12.19 1.31 17.59
C VAL A 218 11.53 -0.04 17.32
N ASN A 219 10.76 -0.54 18.28
CA ASN A 219 10.16 -1.89 18.23
C ASN A 219 8.98 -2.02 17.25
N ASP A 220 8.52 -0.93 16.64
CA ASP A 220 7.39 -0.91 15.70
C ASP A 220 7.79 -1.02 14.23
N LEU A 221 9.10 -1.14 13.97
CA LEU A 221 9.59 -1.36 12.61
C LEU A 221 9.19 -2.73 12.09
N ILE A 222 8.78 -2.74 10.83
CA ILE A 222 8.46 -3.93 10.05
C ILE A 222 9.28 -3.91 8.76
N VAL A 223 9.44 -5.07 8.16
CA VAL A 223 9.98 -5.19 6.81
C VAL A 223 8.91 -5.72 5.87
N LEU A 224 8.66 -4.97 4.79
CA LEU A 224 7.85 -5.42 3.67
C LEU A 224 8.77 -6.10 2.66
N LEU A 225 8.43 -7.32 2.25
CA LEU A 225 9.26 -8.17 1.39
C LEU A 225 8.49 -8.66 0.17
N GLY A 226 9.20 -8.69 -0.95
CA GLY A 226 8.70 -9.26 -2.19
C GLY A 226 8.77 -10.79 -2.22
N SER A 227 7.87 -11.40 -2.97
CA SER A 227 7.71 -12.85 -3.07
C SER A 227 8.95 -13.56 -3.60
N ASP A 228 9.66 -12.98 -4.57
CA ASP A 228 10.86 -13.57 -5.18
C ASP A 228 12.01 -13.66 -4.18
N LEU A 229 12.16 -12.66 -3.30
CA LEU A 229 13.18 -12.63 -2.26
C LEU A 229 12.94 -13.72 -1.22
N VAL A 230 11.70 -13.88 -0.78
CA VAL A 230 11.33 -14.93 0.18
C VAL A 230 11.52 -16.32 -0.43
N ALA A 231 11.12 -16.50 -1.69
CA ALA A 231 11.31 -17.77 -2.41
C ALA A 231 12.80 -18.07 -2.62
N HIS A 232 13.62 -17.08 -2.95
CA HIS A 232 15.07 -17.23 -3.12
C HIS A 232 15.74 -17.62 -1.81
N ASP A 233 15.38 -16.98 -0.69
CA ASP A 233 15.94 -17.28 0.62
C ASP A 233 15.58 -18.71 1.07
N ALA A 234 14.31 -19.12 0.89
CA ALA A 234 13.87 -20.48 1.16
C ALA A 234 14.63 -21.51 0.31
N ALA A 235 14.82 -21.25 -0.99
CA ALA A 235 15.53 -22.15 -1.89
C ALA A 235 17.01 -22.29 -1.50
N SER A 236 17.70 -21.18 -1.18
CA SER A 236 19.11 -21.20 -0.73
C SER A 236 19.29 -21.95 0.60
N PHE A 237 18.31 -21.86 1.48
CA PHE A 237 18.29 -22.59 2.75
C PHE A 237 18.21 -24.11 2.50
N TYR A 238 17.32 -24.56 1.59
CA TYR A 238 17.22 -25.98 1.24
C TYR A 238 18.47 -26.52 0.55
N GLN A 239 19.10 -25.73 -0.32
CA GLN A 239 20.33 -26.15 -1.02
C GLN A 239 21.54 -26.32 -0.09
N LYS A 240 21.68 -25.49 0.94
CA LYS A 240 22.79 -25.54 1.89
C LYS A 240 22.68 -26.66 2.93
N ARG A 241 21.50 -27.26 3.13
CA ARG A 241 21.24 -28.27 4.16
C ARG A 241 20.62 -29.54 3.58
N VAL A 242 21.43 -30.33 2.89
CA VAL A 242 21.04 -31.68 2.35
C VAL A 242 21.13 -32.77 3.41
N ASP A 243 21.17 -32.48 4.71
CA ASP A 243 21.20 -33.52 5.74
C ASP A 243 19.83 -33.70 6.43
N PRO A 244 19.08 -34.80 6.08
CA PRO A 244 17.70 -34.97 6.51
C PRO A 244 17.50 -35.35 7.99
N LYS A 245 18.56 -35.42 8.78
CA LYS A 245 18.53 -36.06 10.13
C LYS A 245 18.40 -35.09 11.32
N GLN A 246 18.21 -33.80 11.13
CA GLN A 246 18.09 -32.87 12.27
C GLN A 246 16.72 -32.18 12.36
N PRO A 247 16.02 -32.28 13.53
CA PRO A 247 14.70 -31.71 13.74
C PRO A 247 14.65 -30.17 13.88
N VAL A 248 15.76 -29.47 13.71
CA VAL A 248 15.90 -28.01 13.84
C VAL A 248 15.21 -27.24 12.71
N HIS A 249 14.87 -27.91 11.61
CA HIS A 249 14.38 -27.30 10.39
C HIS A 249 13.04 -26.55 10.49
N GLN A 250 12.12 -26.98 11.35
CA GLN A 250 10.79 -26.37 11.42
C GLN A 250 10.80 -25.02 12.17
N ILE A 251 11.66 -24.87 13.17
CA ILE A 251 11.75 -23.64 13.97
C ILE A 251 12.48 -22.54 13.18
N GLU A 252 13.55 -22.89 12.48
CA GLU A 252 14.31 -21.93 11.66
C GLU A 252 13.52 -21.49 10.40
N MET A 253 12.75 -22.38 9.78
CA MET A 253 11.87 -22.02 8.65
C MET A 253 10.74 -21.07 9.10
N ARG A 254 10.22 -21.23 10.30
CA ARG A 254 9.22 -20.32 10.85
C ARG A 254 9.81 -18.95 11.15
N GLN A 255 11.04 -18.90 11.65
CA GLN A 255 11.78 -17.64 11.88
C GLN A 255 12.13 -16.92 10.57
N ILE A 256 12.52 -17.64 9.51
CA ILE A 256 12.80 -17.04 8.19
C ILE A 256 11.54 -16.43 7.58
N LYS A 257 10.36 -17.02 7.81
CA LYS A 257 9.08 -16.47 7.32
C LYS A 257 8.53 -15.31 8.17
N GLU A 258 8.92 -15.21 9.41
CA GLU A 258 8.31 -14.28 10.38
C GLU A 258 9.19 -13.06 10.69
N SER A 259 10.52 -13.12 10.47
CA SER A 259 11.42 -12.00 10.79
C SER A 259 12.66 -11.90 9.90
N TYR A 260 13.00 -10.69 9.52
CA TYR A 260 14.23 -10.33 8.82
C TYR A 260 14.85 -9.08 9.48
N GLY A 261 16.17 -9.08 9.65
CA GLY A 261 16.84 -7.97 10.32
C GLY A 261 16.35 -7.72 11.75
N ALA A 262 15.89 -8.78 12.44
CA ALA A 262 15.22 -8.74 13.75
C ALA A 262 13.90 -7.92 13.75
N MET A 263 13.23 -7.79 12.59
CA MET A 263 11.94 -7.13 12.43
C MET A 263 10.91 -8.11 11.91
N PRO A 264 9.63 -7.99 12.30
CA PRO A 264 8.56 -8.78 11.70
C PRO A 264 8.47 -8.54 10.20
N ALA A 265 8.34 -9.62 9.41
CA ALA A 265 8.19 -9.56 7.97
C ALA A 265 6.72 -9.62 7.57
N PHE A 266 6.35 -8.82 6.59
CA PHE A 266 5.03 -8.82 6.00
C PHE A 266 5.13 -8.78 4.47
N MET A 267 4.28 -9.52 3.77
CA MET A 267 4.20 -9.54 2.31
C MET A 267 2.85 -8.96 1.89
N PRO A 268 2.79 -7.66 1.53
CA PRO A 268 1.55 -7.09 1.01
C PRO A 268 1.17 -7.72 -0.33
N SER A 269 -0.13 -7.78 -0.61
CA SER A 269 -0.61 -8.09 -1.96
C SER A 269 -0.07 -7.06 -2.95
N CYS A 270 0.27 -7.50 -4.16
CA CYS A 270 0.78 -6.62 -5.23
C CYS A 270 2.04 -5.80 -4.84
N PHE A 271 2.83 -6.23 -3.87
CA PHE A 271 4.14 -5.62 -3.57
C PHE A 271 5.18 -6.01 -4.63
N PRO A 272 6.16 -5.15 -4.98
CA PRO A 272 7.22 -5.50 -5.92
C PRO A 272 7.90 -6.81 -5.54
N ALA A 273 7.95 -7.77 -6.47
CA ALA A 273 8.42 -9.14 -6.18
C ALA A 273 9.86 -9.20 -5.64
N ARG A 274 10.68 -8.19 -5.96
CA ARG A 274 12.07 -8.02 -5.49
C ARG A 274 12.24 -6.82 -4.58
N GLY A 275 11.13 -6.28 -4.08
CA GLY A 275 11.12 -5.11 -3.20
C GLY A 275 11.51 -5.46 -1.77
N ILE A 276 12.18 -4.51 -1.13
CA ILE A 276 12.40 -4.46 0.33
C ILE A 276 12.03 -3.04 0.76
N MET A 277 11.14 -2.91 1.75
CA MET A 277 10.87 -1.64 2.39
C MET A 277 10.83 -1.84 3.91
N VAL A 278 11.56 -1.01 4.64
CA VAL A 278 11.58 -1.00 6.10
C VAL A 278 10.90 0.27 6.58
N THR A 279 9.84 0.11 7.38
CA THR A 279 9.06 1.22 7.94
C THR A 279 8.20 0.70 9.09
N SER A 280 7.20 1.45 9.56
CA SER A 280 6.11 0.94 10.40
C SER A 280 4.77 1.10 9.67
N PHE A 281 3.77 0.30 10.04
CA PHE A 281 2.43 0.41 9.42
C PHE A 281 1.84 1.81 9.60
N ASP A 282 2.00 2.39 10.79
CA ASP A 282 1.50 3.74 11.11
C ASP A 282 2.20 4.85 10.32
N ASN A 283 3.29 4.54 9.64
CA ASN A 283 4.05 5.49 8.83
C ASN A 283 3.56 5.55 7.38
N LEU A 284 2.76 4.57 6.95
CA LEU A 284 2.16 4.53 5.63
C LEU A 284 0.71 4.99 5.70
N SER A 285 0.37 6.00 4.91
CA SER A 285 -0.96 6.59 4.88
C SER A 285 -1.47 6.71 3.45
N ILE A 286 -2.78 6.54 3.27
CA ILE A 286 -3.50 6.94 2.07
C ILE A 286 -4.49 8.01 2.50
N TYR A 287 -4.35 9.20 1.93
CA TYR A 287 -5.26 10.30 2.18
C TYR A 287 -6.33 10.32 1.10
N PHE A 288 -7.59 10.38 1.51
CA PHE A 288 -8.74 10.44 0.64
C PHE A 288 -9.46 11.78 0.84
N LEU A 289 -9.74 12.49 -0.24
CA LEU A 289 -10.53 13.71 -0.19
C LEU A 289 -12.00 13.37 0.08
N ALA A 290 -12.50 13.75 1.26
CA ALA A 290 -13.82 13.35 1.74
C ALA A 290 -14.99 13.68 0.79
N ARG A 291 -14.88 14.79 0.02
CA ARG A 291 -15.90 15.27 -0.93
C ARG A 291 -15.80 14.68 -2.33
N ALA A 292 -14.77 13.86 -2.61
CA ALA A 292 -14.45 13.42 -3.96
C ALA A 292 -14.88 11.98 -4.28
N PHE A 293 -15.53 11.31 -3.34
CA PHE A 293 -16.09 9.99 -3.62
C PHE A 293 -17.31 10.11 -4.53
N ARG A 294 -17.23 9.46 -5.68
CA ARG A 294 -18.33 9.37 -6.64
C ARG A 294 -18.47 7.92 -7.07
N ARG A 295 -19.68 7.43 -7.10
CA ARG A 295 -19.97 6.05 -7.51
C ARG A 295 -21.22 6.01 -8.35
N SER A 296 -21.13 5.44 -9.53
CA SER A 296 -22.25 5.07 -10.38
C SER A 296 -22.22 3.56 -10.56
N PHE A 297 -23.26 2.88 -10.13
CA PHE A 297 -23.26 1.43 -10.05
C PHE A 297 -24.28 0.80 -10.98
N GLY A 298 -23.84 -0.24 -11.72
CA GLY A 298 -24.72 -1.13 -12.45
C GLY A 298 -25.45 -0.47 -13.62
N ARG A 299 -24.79 0.41 -14.36
CA ARG A 299 -25.31 0.96 -15.60
C ARG A 299 -25.33 -0.14 -16.66
N ARG A 300 -26.51 -0.37 -17.23
CA ARG A 300 -26.66 -1.35 -18.31
C ARG A 300 -26.05 -0.85 -19.60
N ASN A 301 -25.24 -1.67 -20.22
CA ASN A 301 -24.76 -1.47 -21.58
C ASN A 301 -25.15 -2.66 -22.45
N ASP A 302 -26.36 -2.59 -23.03
CA ASP A 302 -26.92 -3.68 -23.85
C ASP A 302 -26.17 -3.85 -25.17
N ARG A 303 -25.40 -2.84 -25.61
CA ARG A 303 -24.56 -2.97 -26.81
C ARG A 303 -23.35 -3.89 -26.58
N LEU A 304 -22.86 -3.95 -25.35
CA LEU A 304 -21.70 -4.74 -24.97
C LEU A 304 -22.07 -5.93 -24.06
N ASN A 305 -23.36 -6.17 -23.84
CA ASN A 305 -23.89 -7.24 -22.98
C ASN A 305 -23.23 -7.29 -21.59
N ARG A 306 -23.10 -6.11 -20.95
CA ARG A 306 -22.44 -5.98 -19.64
C ARG A 306 -23.10 -4.93 -18.74
N LEU A 307 -22.82 -5.04 -17.44
CA LEU A 307 -23.06 -3.98 -16.46
C LEU A 307 -21.76 -3.21 -16.25
N GLU A 308 -21.86 -1.90 -16.21
CA GLU A 308 -20.73 -0.98 -16.00
C GLU A 308 -20.90 -0.26 -14.67
N SER A 309 -19.81 -0.14 -13.93
CA SER A 309 -19.73 0.62 -12.67
C SER A 309 -18.58 1.59 -12.79
N PHE A 310 -18.84 2.85 -12.47
CA PHE A 310 -17.86 3.93 -12.49
C PHE A 310 -17.68 4.43 -11.07
N GLU A 311 -16.48 4.32 -10.56
CA GLU A 311 -16.12 4.79 -9.23
C GLU A 311 -14.90 5.69 -9.32
N SER A 312 -14.96 6.88 -8.74
CA SER A 312 -13.83 7.78 -8.66
C SER A 312 -13.64 8.30 -7.25
N MET A 313 -12.40 8.45 -6.86
CA MET A 313 -12.01 9.07 -5.60
C MET A 313 -10.72 9.87 -5.80
N SER A 314 -10.54 10.94 -5.05
CA SER A 314 -9.27 11.67 -5.07
C SER A 314 -8.44 11.22 -3.88
N LEU A 315 -7.22 10.78 -4.14
CA LEU A 315 -6.33 10.22 -3.14
C LEU A 315 -4.86 10.60 -3.38
N CYS A 316 -4.03 10.42 -2.37
CA CYS A 316 -2.58 10.46 -2.46
C CYS A 316 -1.94 9.55 -1.41
N TYR A 317 -0.70 9.13 -1.66
CA TYR A 317 0.08 8.26 -0.79
C TYR A 317 1.09 9.08 -0.01
N ILE A 318 1.08 8.93 1.32
CA ILE A 318 1.90 9.74 2.24
C ILE A 318 2.73 8.82 3.12
N ILE A 319 3.99 9.22 3.33
CA ILE A 319 4.84 8.70 4.39
C ILE A 319 4.90 9.78 5.46
N GLU A 320 4.33 9.50 6.64
CA GLU A 320 4.19 10.49 7.71
C GLU A 320 5.55 11.00 8.21
N GLN A 321 6.53 10.11 8.27
CA GLN A 321 7.90 10.40 8.67
C GLN A 321 8.87 9.77 7.66
N LEU A 322 9.35 10.58 6.72
CA LEU A 322 10.26 10.14 5.67
C LEU A 322 11.55 9.51 6.21
N ASP A 323 12.05 9.98 7.35
CA ASP A 323 13.27 9.48 7.97
C ASP A 323 13.11 8.17 8.77
N LYS A 324 11.86 7.69 8.91
CA LYS A 324 11.49 6.38 9.48
C LYS A 324 11.20 5.33 8.39
N ALA A 325 11.38 5.68 7.12
CA ALA A 325 11.17 4.77 6.00
C ALA A 325 12.44 4.65 5.15
N ALA A 326 12.69 3.46 4.64
CA ALA A 326 13.73 3.19 3.65
C ALA A 326 13.29 2.05 2.74
N ALA A 327 13.69 2.09 1.48
CA ALA A 327 13.37 1.06 0.49
C ALA A 327 14.59 0.72 -0.36
N ILE A 328 14.55 -0.45 -1.01
CA ILE A 328 15.50 -0.82 -2.06
C ILE A 328 14.98 -0.36 -3.41
N ASP A 329 15.88 -0.02 -4.31
CA ASP A 329 15.52 0.14 -5.72
C ASP A 329 15.25 -1.23 -6.34
N PHE A 330 13.99 -1.65 -6.31
CA PHE A 330 13.57 -3.00 -6.69
C PHE A 330 13.75 -3.32 -8.17
N ASP A 331 13.78 -2.31 -9.04
CA ASP A 331 14.03 -2.47 -10.48
C ASP A 331 15.47 -2.90 -10.75
N ALA A 332 16.40 -2.51 -9.87
CA ALA A 332 17.82 -2.84 -9.96
C ALA A 332 18.20 -4.18 -9.30
N VAL A 333 17.29 -4.85 -8.59
CA VAL A 333 17.58 -6.09 -7.85
C VAL A 333 17.70 -7.29 -8.77
N LYS A 334 18.81 -8.02 -8.66
CA LYS A 334 19.08 -9.30 -9.34
C LYS A 334 19.33 -10.41 -8.31
N LEU A 335 18.74 -11.57 -8.60
CA LEU A 335 18.89 -12.76 -7.76
C LEU A 335 19.75 -13.80 -8.48
N ASN A 336 20.62 -14.49 -7.73
CA ASN A 336 21.37 -15.59 -8.28
C ASN A 336 20.46 -16.82 -8.45
N LYS A 337 20.22 -17.23 -9.69
CA LYS A 337 19.52 -18.48 -10.00
C LYS A 337 20.49 -19.40 -10.75
N SER A 338 21.07 -20.38 -10.04
CA SER A 338 22.00 -21.38 -10.60
C SER A 338 23.22 -20.75 -11.30
N GLY A 339 23.83 -19.75 -10.70
CA GLY A 339 25.00 -19.06 -11.23
C GLY A 339 24.72 -17.95 -12.26
N VAL A 340 23.46 -17.66 -12.53
CA VAL A 340 23.05 -16.58 -13.45
C VAL A 340 22.26 -15.50 -12.68
N TRP A 341 22.67 -14.27 -12.86
CA TRP A 341 21.98 -13.10 -12.30
C TRP A 341 20.78 -12.74 -13.20
N LYS A 342 19.60 -12.81 -12.64
CA LYS A 342 18.33 -12.51 -13.33
C LYS A 342 17.53 -11.48 -12.58
#